data_c6d61af64f471e640b0c6f8e5b43c1e2
#
_entry.id   c6d61af64f471e640b0c6f8e5b43c1e2
#
_cell.length_a   1.000
_cell.length_b   1.000
_cell.length_c   1.000
_cell.angle_alpha   90.00
_cell.angle_beta   90.00
_cell.angle_gamma   90.00
#
_symmetry.space_group_name_H-M   'P 1'
#
loop_
_entity.id
_entity.type
_entity.pdbx_description
1 polymer ?
#
loop_
_entity_poly.entity_id
_entity_poly.type
_entity_poly.pdbx_seq_one_letter_code
_entity_poly.pdbx_strand_id
1 'polypeptide(L)'
;MAYTTTALVKASLGIPSGTTSEDTYIAAATGAAEDEIDKYCGRTFEPAGAVSARVYQPSTNVLAYTDDFFTLTGLVVKQDDSNDGTYGTTLTVTTDFIVIGNSAPFNTISYVFSPFPRYTTDIPTVQLTPKWGYQTQVPDALQTSALIL
;
A
#
# COMPACT_ATOMS: atom_id res chain seq x y z
N MET A 1 6.46 -4.68 9.14
CA MET A 1 6.09 -5.75 10.11
C MET A 1 5.73 -6.96 9.28
N ALA A 2 6.32 -8.10 9.56
CA ALA A 2 5.97 -9.34 8.90
C ALA A 2 4.53 -9.75 9.23
N TYR A 3 3.88 -10.57 8.39
CA TYR A 3 2.52 -11.10 8.64
C TYR A 3 2.49 -11.97 9.88
N THR A 4 3.59 -12.68 10.14
CA THR A 4 3.82 -13.41 11.38
C THR A 4 5.24 -13.19 11.87
N THR A 5 5.56 -13.69 13.05
CA THR A 5 6.90 -13.58 13.64
C THR A 5 7.50 -14.95 13.91
N THR A 6 8.82 -15.06 13.88
CA THR A 6 9.54 -16.30 14.24
C THR A 6 9.09 -16.82 15.61
N ALA A 7 8.78 -15.94 16.55
CA ALA A 7 8.28 -16.34 17.87
C ALA A 7 6.90 -17.00 17.82
N LEU A 8 5.99 -16.47 17.01
CA LEU A 8 4.65 -17.06 16.82
C LEU A 8 4.73 -18.40 16.10
N VAL A 9 5.58 -18.51 15.06
CA VAL A 9 5.80 -19.78 14.35
C VAL A 9 6.36 -20.84 15.31
N LYS A 10 7.36 -20.49 16.11
CA LYS A 10 7.92 -21.42 17.12
C LYS A 10 6.86 -21.85 18.14
N ALA A 11 6.06 -20.90 18.62
CA ALA A 11 4.99 -21.22 19.57
C ALA A 11 3.97 -22.20 18.96
N SER A 12 3.59 -22.01 17.68
CA SER A 12 2.65 -22.91 17.00
C SER A 12 3.23 -24.31 16.76
N LEU A 13 4.55 -24.41 16.58
CA LEU A 13 5.25 -25.68 16.38
C LEU A 13 5.73 -26.35 17.69
N GLY A 14 5.50 -25.71 18.83
CA GLY A 14 5.97 -26.20 20.13
C GLY A 14 7.50 -26.11 20.31
N ILE A 15 8.16 -25.25 19.55
CA ILE A 15 9.62 -25.04 19.65
C ILE A 15 9.91 -24.04 20.78
N PRO A 16 10.77 -24.38 21.75
CA PRO A 16 11.14 -23.45 22.81
C PRO A 16 11.74 -22.15 22.26
N SER A 17 11.38 -21.01 22.85
CA SER A 17 11.83 -19.69 22.39
C SER A 17 13.35 -19.51 22.39
N GLY A 18 14.07 -20.21 23.28
CA GLY A 18 15.53 -20.18 23.36
C GLY A 18 16.26 -20.99 22.29
N THR A 19 15.56 -21.81 21.50
CA THR A 19 16.16 -22.57 20.39
C THR A 19 16.32 -21.67 19.18
N THR A 20 17.53 -21.28 18.83
CA THR A 20 17.78 -20.31 17.75
C THR A 20 18.36 -20.93 16.47
N SER A 21 18.69 -22.24 16.51
CA SER A 21 19.29 -22.95 15.38
C SER A 21 18.43 -22.91 14.09
N GLU A 22 17.12 -22.84 14.24
CA GLU A 22 16.15 -22.89 13.15
C GLU A 22 15.62 -21.50 12.72
N ASP A 23 16.01 -20.44 13.43
CA ASP A 23 15.44 -19.09 13.22
C ASP A 23 15.59 -18.58 11.78
N THR A 24 16.73 -18.85 11.16
CA THR A 24 17.00 -18.43 9.78
C THR A 24 16.09 -19.17 8.79
N TYR A 25 15.85 -20.46 9.00
CA TYR A 25 14.96 -21.26 8.14
C TYR A 25 13.49 -20.84 8.32
N ILE A 26 13.08 -20.61 9.55
CA ILE A 26 11.73 -20.12 9.87
C ILE A 26 11.50 -18.74 9.23
N ALA A 27 12.47 -17.82 9.34
CA ALA A 27 12.35 -16.50 8.71
C ALA A 27 12.27 -16.59 7.19
N ALA A 28 13.05 -17.46 6.56
CA ALA A 28 13.01 -17.66 5.11
C ALA A 28 11.67 -18.27 4.66
N ALA A 29 11.16 -19.28 5.37
CA ALA A 29 9.87 -19.88 5.07
C ALA A 29 8.71 -18.89 5.25
N THR A 30 8.74 -18.10 6.32
CA THR A 30 7.75 -17.06 6.59
C THR A 30 7.74 -16.02 5.47
N GLY A 31 8.90 -15.52 5.05
CA GLY A 31 9.00 -14.56 3.96
C GLY A 31 8.46 -15.12 2.63
N ALA A 32 8.73 -16.38 2.34
CA ALA A 32 8.20 -17.04 1.13
C ALA A 32 6.67 -17.15 1.18
N ALA A 33 6.09 -17.47 2.35
CA ALA A 33 4.64 -17.53 2.53
C ALA A 33 3.98 -16.15 2.39
N GLU A 34 4.60 -15.11 2.91
CA GLU A 34 4.14 -13.71 2.77
C GLU A 34 4.14 -13.28 1.30
N ASP A 35 5.21 -13.55 0.58
CA ASP A 35 5.33 -13.28 -0.86
C ASP A 35 4.25 -14.01 -1.68
N GLU A 36 3.93 -15.25 -1.32
CA GLU A 36 2.89 -16.03 -1.98
C GLU A 36 1.50 -15.46 -1.75
N ILE A 37 1.21 -15.04 -0.50
CA ILE A 37 -0.05 -14.36 -0.15
C ILE A 37 -0.20 -13.06 -0.94
N ASP A 38 0.84 -12.23 -0.98
CA ASP A 38 0.82 -10.97 -1.71
C ASP A 38 0.60 -11.18 -3.22
N LYS A 39 1.28 -12.14 -3.81
CA LYS A 39 1.11 -12.49 -5.24
C LYS A 39 -0.30 -13.00 -5.53
N TYR A 40 -0.82 -13.88 -4.66
CA TYR A 40 -2.17 -14.43 -4.84
C TYR A 40 -3.24 -13.35 -4.73
N CYS A 41 -3.11 -12.45 -3.76
CA CYS A 41 -4.06 -11.36 -3.52
C CYS A 41 -3.85 -10.14 -4.43
N GLY A 42 -2.72 -10.05 -5.13
CA GLY A 42 -2.35 -8.90 -5.95
C GLY A 42 -2.18 -7.60 -5.15
N ARG A 43 -1.86 -7.70 -3.85
CA ARG A 43 -1.70 -6.54 -2.95
C ARG A 43 -0.81 -6.86 -1.76
N THR A 44 -0.18 -5.83 -1.21
CA THR A 44 0.62 -5.93 0.01
C THR A 44 -0.22 -5.52 1.21
N PHE A 45 -0.32 -6.40 2.20
CA PHE A 45 -1.08 -6.15 3.42
C PHE A 45 -0.25 -5.48 4.51
N GLU A 46 1.06 -5.52 4.41
CA GLU A 46 1.96 -4.88 5.35
C GLU A 46 1.89 -3.36 5.24
N PRO A 47 1.64 -2.65 6.36
CA PRO A 47 1.67 -1.18 6.33
C PRO A 47 3.09 -0.66 6.15
N ALA A 48 3.28 0.24 5.20
CA ALA A 48 4.55 0.93 5.04
C ALA A 48 4.89 1.74 6.29
N GLY A 49 6.11 1.58 6.80
CA GLY A 49 6.59 2.30 7.97
C GLY A 49 6.78 3.81 7.71
N ALA A 50 7.00 4.20 6.46
CA ALA A 50 7.23 5.58 6.04
C ALA A 50 6.38 5.94 4.84
N VAL A 51 6.14 7.24 4.66
CA VAL A 51 5.53 7.79 3.45
C VAL A 51 6.50 7.67 2.28
N SER A 52 5.99 7.36 1.09
CA SER A 52 6.76 7.38 -0.14
C SER A 52 5.92 7.85 -1.30
N ALA A 53 6.56 8.52 -2.26
CA ALA A 53 5.88 9.01 -3.44
C ALA A 53 5.75 7.91 -4.49
N ARG A 54 4.54 7.76 -5.05
CA ARG A 54 4.29 6.94 -6.25
C ARG A 54 3.51 7.76 -7.25
N VAL A 55 3.70 7.46 -8.52
CA VAL A 55 3.08 8.20 -9.62
C VAL A 55 2.09 7.32 -10.37
N TYR A 56 0.97 7.92 -10.77
CA TYR A 56 -0.14 7.22 -11.41
C TYR A 56 -0.64 7.97 -12.62
N GLN A 57 -1.06 7.21 -13.61
CA GLN A 57 -1.82 7.74 -14.73
C GLN A 57 -3.31 7.70 -14.38
N PRO A 58 -4.03 8.82 -14.43
CA PRO A 58 -5.48 8.80 -14.25
C PRO A 58 -6.15 7.89 -15.29
N SER A 59 -7.06 7.04 -14.83
CA SER A 59 -7.81 6.14 -15.71
C SER A 59 -8.88 6.88 -16.51
N THR A 60 -9.40 7.97 -15.92
CA THR A 60 -10.32 8.91 -16.57
C THR A 60 -9.95 10.34 -16.19
N ASN A 61 -10.64 11.33 -16.76
CA ASN A 61 -10.43 12.74 -16.43
C ASN A 61 -10.69 13.05 -14.94
N VAL A 62 -11.45 12.21 -14.24
CA VAL A 62 -11.88 12.44 -12.86
C VAL A 62 -11.45 11.35 -11.89
N LEU A 63 -10.93 10.21 -12.36
CA LEU A 63 -10.59 9.07 -11.50
C LEU A 63 -9.14 8.63 -11.72
N ALA A 64 -8.43 8.45 -10.62
CA ALA A 64 -7.15 7.77 -10.59
C ALA A 64 -7.20 6.60 -9.60
N TYR A 65 -6.87 5.41 -10.08
CA TYR A 65 -6.70 4.22 -9.27
C TYR A 65 -5.24 4.13 -8.82
N THR A 66 -5.04 3.77 -7.57
CA THR A 66 -3.72 3.72 -6.93
C THR A 66 -3.54 2.39 -6.21
N ASP A 67 -2.35 2.15 -5.69
CA ASP A 67 -2.15 1.11 -4.71
C ASP A 67 -2.90 1.43 -3.42
N ASP A 68 -3.10 0.41 -2.57
CA ASP A 68 -3.79 0.59 -1.30
C ASP A 68 -3.00 1.49 -0.35
N PHE A 69 -3.68 2.43 0.31
CA PHE A 69 -3.15 3.21 1.42
C PHE A 69 -4.16 3.28 2.57
N PHE A 70 -3.66 3.33 3.80
CA PHE A 70 -4.52 3.10 4.97
C PHE A 70 -4.87 4.35 5.77
N THR A 71 -4.33 5.52 5.42
CA THR A 71 -4.62 6.75 6.15
C THR A 71 -4.61 7.96 5.24
N LEU A 72 -5.51 8.90 5.54
CA LEU A 72 -5.53 10.22 4.91
C LEU A 72 -4.60 11.21 5.61
N THR A 73 -4.16 10.87 6.83
CA THR A 73 -3.23 11.72 7.59
C THR A 73 -1.88 11.78 6.90
N GLY A 74 -1.49 12.98 6.50
CA GLY A 74 -0.22 13.20 5.78
C GLY A 74 -0.27 12.84 4.30
N LEU A 75 -1.44 12.52 3.75
CA LEU A 75 -1.60 12.34 2.31
C LEU A 75 -1.30 13.66 1.59
N VAL A 76 -0.34 13.61 0.68
CA VAL A 76 -0.05 14.70 -0.26
C VAL A 76 -0.32 14.19 -1.67
N VAL A 77 -1.09 14.96 -2.43
CA VAL A 77 -1.36 14.68 -3.84
C VAL A 77 -0.82 15.85 -4.66
N LYS A 78 -0.01 15.56 -5.66
CA LYS A 78 0.53 16.55 -6.57
C LYS A 78 0.19 16.19 -8.01
N GLN A 79 0.16 17.21 -8.84
CA GLN A 79 -0.17 17.11 -10.25
C GLN A 79 0.97 17.64 -11.11
N ASP A 80 1.21 16.98 -12.23
CA ASP A 80 2.05 17.46 -13.33
C ASP A 80 1.14 18.13 -14.36
N ASP A 81 1.18 19.46 -14.40
CA ASP A 81 0.35 20.27 -15.30
C ASP A 81 0.95 20.38 -16.71
N SER A 82 2.25 20.14 -16.83
CA SER A 82 3.02 20.34 -18.06
C SER A 82 3.33 19.05 -18.80
N ASN A 83 3.05 17.91 -18.16
CA ASN A 83 3.39 16.58 -18.66
C ASN A 83 4.90 16.42 -18.95
N ASP A 84 5.72 16.98 -18.08
CA ASP A 84 7.19 16.95 -18.17
C ASP A 84 7.85 16.12 -17.06
N GLY A 85 7.03 15.45 -16.22
CA GLY A 85 7.49 14.67 -15.06
C GLY A 85 7.70 15.52 -13.80
N THR A 86 7.32 16.81 -13.83
CA THR A 86 7.47 17.74 -12.71
C THR A 86 6.14 17.91 -11.98
N TYR A 87 6.04 17.40 -10.75
CA TYR A 87 4.84 17.47 -9.92
C TYR A 87 4.85 18.73 -9.06
N GLY A 88 4.54 19.87 -9.68
CA GLY A 88 4.63 21.22 -9.07
C GLY A 88 3.38 21.60 -8.28
N THR A 89 2.19 21.28 -8.78
CA THR A 89 0.92 21.71 -8.19
C THR A 89 0.47 20.75 -7.11
N THR A 90 0.33 21.25 -5.88
CA THR A 90 -0.21 20.46 -4.76
C THR A 90 -1.72 20.63 -4.70
N LEU A 91 -2.44 19.52 -4.66
CA LEU A 91 -3.90 19.46 -4.59
C LEU A 91 -4.39 19.38 -3.15
N THR A 92 -5.50 20.05 -2.88
CA THR A 92 -6.13 20.10 -1.55
C THR A 92 -7.27 19.09 -1.47
N VAL A 93 -7.24 18.23 -0.45
CA VAL A 93 -8.32 17.27 -0.18
C VAL A 93 -9.63 18.01 0.07
N THR A 94 -10.73 17.48 -0.41
CA THR A 94 -12.10 18.01 -0.39
C THR A 94 -12.35 19.23 -1.29
N THR A 95 -11.32 19.98 -1.65
CA THR A 95 -11.43 21.13 -2.56
C THR A 95 -11.14 20.69 -4.00
N ASP A 96 -10.00 20.11 -4.24
CA ASP A 96 -9.56 19.70 -5.58
C ASP A 96 -9.87 18.24 -5.86
N PHE A 97 -9.78 17.39 -4.84
CA PHE A 97 -10.07 15.95 -4.96
C PHE A 97 -10.70 15.38 -3.69
N ILE A 98 -11.35 14.25 -3.84
CA ILE A 98 -11.83 13.41 -2.74
C ILE A 98 -11.22 12.02 -2.86
N VAL A 99 -11.06 11.36 -1.72
CA VAL A 99 -10.71 9.93 -1.67
C VAL A 99 -12.01 9.15 -1.62
N ILE A 100 -12.14 8.16 -2.51
CA ILE A 100 -13.33 7.31 -2.55
C ILE A 100 -13.15 6.16 -1.56
N GLY A 101 -14.12 6.04 -0.65
CA GLY A 101 -14.15 5.04 0.41
C GLY A 101 -14.36 5.67 1.78
N ASN A 102 -15.07 4.97 2.65
CA ASN A 102 -15.37 5.43 4.02
C ASN A 102 -14.35 4.93 5.06
N SER A 103 -13.55 3.95 4.68
CA SER A 103 -12.53 3.32 5.53
C SER A 103 -11.40 2.76 4.68
N ALA A 104 -10.26 2.54 5.31
CA ALA A 104 -9.13 1.85 4.67
C ALA A 104 -9.51 0.41 4.25
N PRO A 105 -8.91 -0.13 3.20
CA PRO A 105 -7.92 0.52 2.36
C PRO A 105 -8.54 1.52 1.38
N PHE A 106 -7.83 2.60 1.13
CA PHE A 106 -8.16 3.56 0.09
C PHE A 106 -7.29 3.27 -1.14
N ASN A 107 -7.85 3.30 -2.33
CA ASN A 107 -7.13 3.06 -3.58
C ASN A 107 -7.66 3.86 -4.76
N THR A 108 -8.54 4.82 -4.49
CA THR A 108 -9.15 5.62 -5.54
C THR A 108 -9.28 7.06 -5.11
N ILE A 109 -8.84 7.98 -5.96
CA ILE A 109 -9.07 9.41 -5.79
C ILE A 109 -9.91 9.94 -6.95
N SER A 110 -10.80 10.88 -6.66
CA SER A 110 -11.65 11.53 -7.64
C SER A 110 -11.48 13.04 -7.59
N TYR A 111 -11.33 13.66 -8.75
CA TYR A 111 -11.31 15.11 -8.88
C TYR A 111 -12.70 15.71 -8.68
N VAL A 112 -12.78 16.87 -8.03
CA VAL A 112 -14.07 17.51 -7.69
C VAL A 112 -14.48 18.56 -8.71
N PHE A 113 -13.59 19.48 -9.05
CA PHE A 113 -13.94 20.65 -9.87
C PHE A 113 -13.16 20.80 -11.17
N SER A 114 -11.98 20.22 -11.27
CA SER A 114 -11.14 20.32 -12.46
C SER A 114 -10.65 18.93 -12.83
N PRO A 115 -10.72 18.53 -14.09
CA PRO A 115 -10.26 17.20 -14.47
C PRO A 115 -8.76 17.06 -14.25
N PHE A 116 -8.31 15.87 -13.90
CA PHE A 116 -6.90 15.54 -13.94
C PHE A 116 -6.35 15.80 -15.35
N PRO A 117 -5.17 16.39 -15.50
CA PRO A 117 -4.51 16.45 -16.77
C PRO A 117 -4.37 15.05 -17.33
N ARG A 118 -4.96 14.83 -18.48
CA ARG A 118 -4.85 13.57 -19.20
C ARG A 118 -4.24 13.84 -20.55
N TYR A 119 -3.00 13.51 -20.67
CA TYR A 119 -2.28 13.66 -21.91
C TYR A 119 -2.36 12.36 -22.72
N THR A 120 -2.17 12.47 -24.01
CA THR A 120 -2.14 11.33 -24.94
C THR A 120 -0.89 10.46 -24.79
N THR A 121 0.06 10.89 -23.98
CA THR A 121 1.28 10.16 -23.66
C THR A 121 1.07 9.33 -22.39
N ASP A 122 1.73 8.19 -22.28
CA ASP A 122 1.65 7.29 -21.11
C ASP A 122 2.47 7.79 -19.90
N ILE A 123 2.65 9.10 -19.78
CA ILE A 123 3.36 9.70 -18.66
C ILE A 123 2.38 9.85 -17.48
N PRO A 124 2.69 9.32 -16.30
CA PRO A 124 1.88 9.53 -15.09
C PRO A 124 1.80 11.01 -14.74
N THR A 125 0.60 11.53 -14.50
CA THR A 125 0.37 12.95 -14.23
C THR A 125 -0.02 13.26 -12.78
N VAL A 126 -0.20 12.23 -11.95
CA VAL A 126 -0.56 12.38 -10.55
C VAL A 126 0.43 11.66 -9.66
N GLN A 127 0.94 12.35 -8.65
CA GLN A 127 1.82 11.82 -7.62
C GLN A 127 1.10 11.80 -6.28
N LEU A 128 1.10 10.65 -5.63
CA LEU A 128 0.59 10.50 -4.26
C LEU A 128 1.74 10.15 -3.32
N THR A 129 1.67 10.71 -2.10
CA THR A 129 2.64 10.43 -1.03
C THR A 129 1.89 10.08 0.26
N PRO A 130 1.17 8.96 0.32
CA PRO A 130 0.53 8.47 1.55
C PRO A 130 1.43 7.49 2.30
N LYS A 131 0.90 6.90 3.37
CA LYS A 131 1.38 5.64 3.92
C LYS A 131 0.69 4.49 3.22
N TRP A 132 1.47 3.74 2.44
CA TRP A 132 0.97 2.62 1.66
C TRP A 132 0.67 1.39 2.52
N GLY A 133 -0.23 0.55 2.05
CA GLY A 133 -0.62 -0.69 2.69
C GLY A 133 -2.13 -0.80 2.90
N TYR A 134 -2.57 -1.99 3.28
CA TYR A 134 -4.00 -2.30 3.38
C TYR A 134 -4.65 -1.70 4.64
N GLN A 135 -3.97 -1.82 5.80
CA GLN A 135 -4.43 -1.34 7.11
C GLN A 135 -3.23 -0.94 7.98
N THR A 136 -3.53 -0.41 9.17
CA THR A 136 -2.50 -0.09 10.19
C THR A 136 -1.81 -1.34 10.74
N GLN A 137 -2.46 -2.50 10.63
CA GLN A 137 -1.94 -3.80 11.05
C GLN A 137 -2.37 -4.87 10.04
N VAL A 138 -1.59 -5.92 9.91
CA VAL A 138 -1.96 -7.07 9.10
C VAL A 138 -3.20 -7.74 9.69
N PRO A 139 -4.25 -8.06 8.90
CA PRO A 139 -5.44 -8.74 9.40
C PRO A 139 -5.11 -10.09 10.06
N ASP A 140 -5.75 -10.39 11.19
CA ASP A 140 -5.54 -11.62 11.97
C ASP A 140 -5.70 -12.90 11.14
N ALA A 141 -6.63 -12.88 10.19
CA ALA A 141 -6.85 -14.00 9.27
C ALA A 141 -5.62 -14.30 8.41
N LEU A 142 -4.90 -13.27 7.97
CA LEU A 142 -3.67 -13.43 7.20
C LEU A 142 -2.50 -13.88 8.08
N GLN A 143 -2.42 -13.38 9.30
CA GLN A 143 -1.43 -13.84 10.28
C GLN A 143 -1.59 -15.35 10.54
N THR A 144 -2.83 -15.81 10.71
CA THR A 144 -3.14 -17.23 10.89
C THR A 144 -2.82 -18.03 9.63
N SER A 145 -3.14 -17.52 8.45
CA SER A 145 -2.84 -18.21 7.18
C SER A 145 -1.34 -18.38 6.95
N ALA A 146 -0.54 -17.37 7.27
CA ALA A 146 0.91 -17.43 7.17
C ALA A 146 1.56 -18.43 8.15
N LEU A 147 0.84 -18.88 9.17
CA LEU A 147 1.29 -19.94 10.10
C LEU A 147 0.99 -21.35 9.57
N ILE A 148 0.09 -21.48 8.60
CA ILE A 148 -0.39 -22.78 8.08
C ILE A 148 0.35 -23.18 6.80
N LEU A 149 0.84 -22.22 6.02
CA LEU A 149 1.61 -22.43 4.80
C LEU A 149 3.06 -22.82 5.10
#